data_2fbe5c9bb8f5c4337f436c8bd166b9dd
#
_entry.id   2fbe5c9bb8f5c4337f436c8bd166b9dd
#
_cell.length_a   1.000
_cell.length_b   1.000
_cell.length_c   1.000
_cell.angle_alpha   90.00
_cell.angle_beta   90.00
_cell.angle_gamma   90.00
#
_symmetry.space_group_name_H-M   'P 1'
#
loop_
_entity.id
_entity.type
_entity.pdbx_description
1 polymer ?
#
loop_
_entity_poly.entity_id
_entity_poly.type
_entity_poly.pdbx_seq_one_letter_code
_entity_poly.pdbx_strand_id
1 'polypeptide(L)'
;MIRILKYGEVANDEIFARTESAINVEGVVSDIIADVRKNGDAALYKYCEKFDGAKLSSLAVTPEEIEEAVAAVEPKFLEILRAAAKNIRTFHERQVRNSFIINNENGIVIGQKVIPVDRAGLYVPGGTAAYPSTVLMDSIPAKIAGCREVVMVTPPGKDGKVNPVILAAAQIAGIDRIFKVGGAQAVAALAYGTESIPRVDKIVGPGNAYVAEAKKQVFGQVSIDMIAGPSEILIVADGKTNPRHAAADLLSQAEHDKMASAVLVTDSEELAVAVQKELEVQIPLLERAEIARTSIDNNGKIIVAPTLSLAIDIANELAPEHLELCVDNPFDYLDSIRHAGSIFMGRNCPEALGDYFAGPNHTLPTSGTAKFSSPLSVDDFVKKTQYTYYTVEALARVAEDVAFFATKEGLTAHAKSATVRLEDDK
;
A
#
# COMPACT_ATOMS: atom_id res chain seq x y z
N MET A 1 26.31 11.15 11.57
CA MET A 1 26.38 11.89 10.27
C MET A 1 26.19 10.92 9.14
N ILE A 2 25.37 11.23 8.15
CA ILE A 2 25.11 10.38 6.98
C ILE A 2 26.41 10.01 6.24
N ARG A 3 26.54 8.78 5.74
CA ARG A 3 27.75 8.32 5.04
C ARG A 3 27.71 8.73 3.56
N ILE A 4 28.84 9.17 3.02
CA ILE A 4 29.02 9.40 1.58
C ILE A 4 29.82 8.22 1.03
N LEU A 5 29.24 7.51 0.05
CA LEU A 5 29.81 6.34 -0.61
C LEU A 5 30.07 6.67 -2.09
N LYS A 6 31.23 6.32 -2.62
CA LYS A 6 31.52 6.49 -4.05
C LYS A 6 31.33 5.16 -4.76
N TYR A 7 30.47 5.18 -5.78
CA TYR A 7 30.22 3.98 -6.59
C TYR A 7 31.51 3.53 -7.29
N GLY A 8 31.84 2.25 -7.14
CA GLY A 8 33.09 1.67 -7.64
C GLY A 8 34.29 1.74 -6.70
N GLU A 9 34.21 2.50 -5.61
CA GLU A 9 35.25 2.54 -4.55
C GLU A 9 34.88 1.70 -3.33
N VAL A 10 33.58 1.40 -3.15
CA VAL A 10 33.05 0.55 -2.07
C VAL A 10 32.39 -0.68 -2.66
N ALA A 11 32.22 -1.73 -1.84
CA ALA A 11 31.57 -2.96 -2.27
C ALA A 11 30.08 -2.71 -2.59
N ASN A 12 29.56 -3.40 -3.62
CA ASN A 12 28.15 -3.29 -4.00
C ASN A 12 27.21 -3.65 -2.84
N ASP A 13 27.57 -4.64 -2.03
CA ASP A 13 26.78 -5.05 -0.87
C ASP A 13 26.56 -3.89 0.13
N GLU A 14 27.53 -2.96 0.24
CA GLU A 14 27.37 -1.78 1.08
C GLU A 14 26.45 -0.74 0.45
N ILE A 15 26.54 -0.53 -0.88
CA ILE A 15 25.68 0.37 -1.63
C ILE A 15 24.23 -0.09 -1.59
N PHE A 16 24.01 -1.38 -1.84
CA PHE A 16 22.66 -1.97 -1.95
C PHE A 16 22.12 -2.56 -0.65
N ALA A 17 22.88 -2.47 0.47
CA ALA A 17 22.40 -2.90 1.78
C ALA A 17 21.05 -2.26 2.12
N ARG A 18 20.13 -3.07 2.64
CA ARG A 18 18.83 -2.63 3.16
C ARG A 18 18.75 -2.91 4.65
N THR A 19 17.95 -2.11 5.32
CA THR A 19 17.62 -2.34 6.72
C THR A 19 16.57 -3.42 6.82
N GLU A 20 16.88 -4.50 7.53
CA GLU A 20 15.93 -5.56 7.83
C GLU A 20 15.35 -5.35 9.23
N SER A 21 14.03 -5.60 9.38
CA SER A 21 13.40 -5.58 10.69
C SER A 21 13.89 -6.78 11.51
N ALA A 22 14.61 -6.52 12.58
CA ALA A 22 15.16 -7.58 13.46
C ALA A 22 14.12 -8.13 14.45
N ILE A 23 12.88 -7.63 14.48
CA ILE A 23 11.87 -8.00 15.48
C ILE A 23 11.08 -9.20 15.00
N ASN A 24 11.32 -10.37 15.60
CA ASN A 24 10.48 -11.55 15.37
C ASN A 24 9.23 -11.49 16.28
N VAL A 25 8.09 -11.23 15.67
CA VAL A 25 6.76 -11.16 16.34
C VAL A 25 5.83 -12.32 15.95
N GLU A 26 6.30 -13.26 15.16
CA GLU A 26 5.50 -14.33 14.54
C GLU A 26 4.67 -15.11 15.56
N GLY A 27 5.29 -15.61 16.63
CA GLY A 27 4.61 -16.41 17.66
C GLY A 27 3.54 -15.59 18.41
N VAL A 28 3.87 -14.35 18.78
CA VAL A 28 2.91 -13.47 19.48
C VAL A 28 1.70 -13.16 18.60
N VAL A 29 1.93 -12.91 17.31
CA VAL A 29 0.85 -12.64 16.35
C VAL A 29 0.00 -13.87 16.11
N SER A 30 0.61 -15.06 15.99
CA SER A 30 -0.11 -16.34 15.87
C SER A 30 -1.06 -16.57 17.05
N ASP A 31 -0.59 -16.31 18.27
CA ASP A 31 -1.40 -16.45 19.49
C ASP A 31 -2.59 -15.47 19.50
N ILE A 32 -2.37 -14.22 19.09
CA ILE A 32 -3.43 -13.21 18.98
C ILE A 32 -4.48 -13.64 17.95
N ILE A 33 -4.05 -14.08 16.78
CA ILE A 33 -4.97 -14.57 15.72
C ILE A 33 -5.79 -15.75 16.23
N ALA A 34 -5.16 -16.71 16.89
CA ALA A 34 -5.83 -17.89 17.45
C ALA A 34 -6.85 -17.49 18.54
N ASP A 35 -6.52 -16.52 19.39
CA ASP A 35 -7.40 -16.01 20.44
C ASP A 35 -8.65 -15.32 19.83
N VAL A 36 -8.45 -14.43 18.83
CA VAL A 36 -9.58 -13.76 18.14
C VAL A 36 -10.48 -14.77 17.43
N ARG A 37 -9.92 -15.77 16.75
CA ARG A 37 -10.70 -16.83 16.09
C ARG A 37 -11.54 -17.64 17.06
N LYS A 38 -11.06 -17.84 18.29
CA LYS A 38 -11.75 -18.64 19.32
C LYS A 38 -12.78 -17.84 20.11
N ASN A 39 -12.45 -16.60 20.45
CA ASN A 39 -13.16 -15.81 21.44
C ASN A 39 -13.84 -14.55 20.88
N GLY A 40 -13.72 -14.28 19.55
CA GLY A 40 -14.43 -13.20 18.87
C GLY A 40 -14.25 -11.82 19.52
N ASP A 41 -15.35 -11.11 19.70
CA ASP A 41 -15.37 -9.76 20.30
C ASP A 41 -14.75 -9.73 21.71
N ALA A 42 -14.90 -10.79 22.51
CA ALA A 42 -14.32 -10.84 23.85
C ALA A 42 -12.78 -10.72 23.82
N ALA A 43 -12.11 -11.31 22.81
CA ALA A 43 -10.68 -11.12 22.61
C ALA A 43 -10.36 -9.68 22.21
N LEU A 44 -11.18 -9.05 21.36
CA LEU A 44 -10.98 -7.66 20.93
C LEU A 44 -11.07 -6.68 22.10
N TYR A 45 -12.08 -6.79 22.95
CA TYR A 45 -12.21 -5.97 24.17
C TYR A 45 -11.00 -6.13 25.10
N LYS A 46 -10.58 -7.39 25.33
CA LYS A 46 -9.38 -7.71 26.11
C LYS A 46 -8.13 -7.03 25.57
N TYR A 47 -7.91 -7.07 24.25
CA TYR A 47 -6.73 -6.47 23.62
C TYR A 47 -6.81 -4.95 23.56
N CYS A 48 -7.98 -4.34 23.36
CA CYS A 48 -8.16 -2.89 23.48
C CYS A 48 -7.81 -2.39 24.89
N GLU A 49 -8.26 -3.08 25.96
CA GLU A 49 -7.87 -2.72 27.33
C GLU A 49 -6.37 -2.90 27.56
N LYS A 50 -5.78 -4.00 27.05
CA LYS A 50 -4.37 -4.33 27.26
C LYS A 50 -3.39 -3.41 26.52
N PHE A 51 -3.67 -3.10 25.25
CA PHE A 51 -2.72 -2.41 24.37
C PHE A 51 -3.03 -0.92 24.21
N ASP A 52 -4.32 -0.56 24.14
CA ASP A 52 -4.76 0.83 23.96
C ASP A 52 -5.13 1.51 25.29
N GLY A 53 -5.29 0.73 26.37
CA GLY A 53 -5.75 1.22 27.67
C GLY A 53 -7.20 1.66 27.66
N ALA A 54 -7.97 1.24 26.66
CA ALA A 54 -9.35 1.65 26.43
C ALA A 54 -10.35 0.58 26.91
N LYS A 55 -11.25 0.95 27.82
CA LYS A 55 -12.41 0.13 28.20
C LYS A 55 -13.62 0.55 27.37
N LEU A 56 -13.95 -0.29 26.39
CA LEU A 56 -15.03 0.00 25.45
C LEU A 56 -16.32 -0.69 25.86
N SER A 57 -17.46 0.00 25.67
CA SER A 57 -18.80 -0.58 25.74
C SER A 57 -19.29 -1.07 24.37
N SER A 58 -18.72 -0.56 23.29
CA SER A 58 -19.00 -0.95 21.90
C SER A 58 -17.73 -0.82 21.06
N LEU A 59 -17.48 -1.79 20.20
CA LEU A 59 -16.42 -1.73 19.20
C LEU A 59 -16.80 -0.81 18.03
N ALA A 60 -18.07 -0.71 17.68
CA ALA A 60 -18.54 0.12 16.58
C ALA A 60 -18.52 1.60 16.94
N VAL A 61 -18.11 2.43 16.00
CA VAL A 61 -18.29 3.89 16.03
C VAL A 61 -19.71 4.21 15.61
N THR A 62 -20.39 5.08 16.37
CA THR A 62 -21.77 5.48 16.07
C THR A 62 -21.82 6.69 15.14
N PRO A 63 -22.96 6.93 14.44
CA PRO A 63 -23.14 8.16 13.66
C PRO A 63 -22.94 9.43 14.48
N GLU A 64 -23.41 9.45 15.75
CA GLU A 64 -23.28 10.58 16.66
C GLU A 64 -21.79 10.87 16.99
N GLU A 65 -20.97 9.83 17.16
CA GLU A 65 -19.52 9.98 17.36
C GLU A 65 -18.86 10.60 16.13
N ILE A 66 -19.32 10.27 14.92
CA ILE A 66 -18.82 10.86 13.67
C ILE A 66 -19.22 12.33 13.57
N GLU A 67 -20.49 12.66 13.88
CA GLU A 67 -20.98 14.04 13.86
C GLU A 67 -20.23 14.91 14.88
N GLU A 68 -20.04 14.43 16.12
CA GLU A 68 -19.25 15.11 17.16
C GLU A 68 -17.81 15.35 16.67
N ALA A 69 -17.18 14.33 16.09
CA ALA A 69 -15.82 14.43 15.60
C ALA A 69 -15.68 15.46 14.49
N VAL A 70 -16.57 15.46 13.49
CA VAL A 70 -16.55 16.42 12.38
C VAL A 70 -16.75 17.86 12.89
N ALA A 71 -17.64 18.05 13.86
CA ALA A 71 -17.87 19.36 14.47
C ALA A 71 -16.64 19.88 15.24
N ALA A 72 -15.79 18.98 15.75
CA ALA A 72 -14.56 19.33 16.47
C ALA A 72 -13.36 19.64 15.58
N VAL A 73 -13.41 19.27 14.29
CA VAL A 73 -12.30 19.52 13.36
C VAL A 73 -12.37 20.94 12.81
N GLU A 74 -11.20 21.58 12.72
CA GLU A 74 -11.08 22.94 12.18
C GLU A 74 -11.66 23.02 10.75
N PRO A 75 -12.56 24.00 10.44
CA PRO A 75 -13.19 24.11 9.12
C PRO A 75 -12.20 24.17 7.97
N LYS A 76 -11.06 24.85 8.16
CA LYS A 76 -10.00 24.93 7.15
C LYS A 76 -9.40 23.55 6.83
N PHE A 77 -9.22 22.72 7.86
CA PHE A 77 -8.70 21.37 7.63
C PHE A 77 -9.71 20.47 6.90
N LEU A 78 -11.00 20.61 7.17
CA LEU A 78 -12.06 19.92 6.41
C LEU A 78 -12.08 20.33 4.93
N GLU A 79 -11.82 21.62 4.63
CA GLU A 79 -11.67 22.08 3.24
C GLU A 79 -10.47 21.38 2.54
N ILE A 80 -9.33 21.32 3.22
CA ILE A 80 -8.11 20.67 2.71
C ILE A 80 -8.34 19.18 2.48
N LEU A 81 -8.97 18.46 3.44
CA LEU A 81 -9.30 17.04 3.28
C LEU A 81 -10.22 16.78 2.08
N ARG A 82 -11.24 17.64 1.86
CA ARG A 82 -12.12 17.53 0.68
C ARG A 82 -11.38 17.79 -0.62
N ALA A 83 -10.46 18.75 -0.65
CA ALA A 83 -9.63 19.03 -1.82
C ALA A 83 -8.69 17.84 -2.12
N ALA A 84 -8.02 17.29 -1.13
CA ALA A 84 -7.20 16.08 -1.26
C ALA A 84 -8.04 14.89 -1.77
N ALA A 85 -9.20 14.63 -1.16
CA ALA A 85 -10.11 13.58 -1.59
C ALA A 85 -10.54 13.72 -3.05
N LYS A 86 -10.77 14.96 -3.52
CA LYS A 86 -11.09 15.26 -4.93
C LYS A 86 -9.93 14.89 -5.86
N ASN A 87 -8.69 15.25 -5.49
CA ASN A 87 -7.51 14.94 -6.29
C ASN A 87 -7.28 13.42 -6.37
N ILE A 88 -7.38 12.72 -5.23
CA ILE A 88 -7.27 11.25 -5.16
C ILE A 88 -8.34 10.60 -6.06
N ARG A 89 -9.58 11.05 -5.99
CA ARG A 89 -10.67 10.55 -6.83
C ARG A 89 -10.36 10.78 -8.31
N THR A 90 -9.94 11.99 -8.68
CA THR A 90 -9.62 12.35 -10.07
C THR A 90 -8.56 11.44 -10.68
N PHE A 91 -7.54 11.08 -9.91
CA PHE A 91 -6.49 10.15 -10.34
C PHE A 91 -7.03 8.72 -10.47
N HIS A 92 -7.64 8.21 -9.41
CA HIS A 92 -8.04 6.81 -9.32
C HIS A 92 -9.21 6.45 -10.24
N GLU A 93 -10.09 7.39 -10.61
CA GLU A 93 -11.16 7.16 -11.61
C GLU A 93 -10.59 6.75 -12.99
N ARG A 94 -9.34 7.10 -13.30
CA ARG A 94 -8.66 6.68 -14.54
C ARG A 94 -8.19 5.23 -14.52
N GLN A 95 -8.18 4.58 -13.36
CA GLN A 95 -7.74 3.20 -13.20
C GLN A 95 -8.87 2.17 -13.38
N VAL A 96 -10.09 2.62 -13.54
CA VAL A 96 -11.25 1.73 -13.70
C VAL A 96 -11.10 0.86 -14.95
N ARG A 97 -11.19 -0.46 -14.75
CA ARG A 97 -11.11 -1.46 -15.82
C ARG A 97 -12.48 -1.86 -16.32
N ASN A 98 -12.60 -2.09 -17.61
CA ASN A 98 -13.81 -2.59 -18.24
C ASN A 98 -13.76 -4.11 -18.44
N SER A 99 -14.95 -4.74 -18.33
CA SER A 99 -15.18 -6.09 -18.83
C SER A 99 -15.10 -6.08 -20.35
N PHE A 100 -14.76 -7.24 -20.94
CA PHE A 100 -14.78 -7.38 -22.40
C PHE A 100 -15.43 -8.70 -22.81
N ILE A 101 -15.95 -8.72 -24.04
CA ILE A 101 -16.52 -9.88 -24.70
C ILE A 101 -15.92 -10.00 -26.11
N ILE A 102 -15.57 -11.21 -26.47
CA ILE A 102 -15.18 -11.59 -27.83
C ILE A 102 -16.27 -12.52 -28.35
N ASN A 103 -17.00 -12.05 -29.34
CA ASN A 103 -18.05 -12.81 -30.01
C ASN A 103 -17.58 -13.07 -31.44
N ASN A 104 -17.38 -14.32 -31.81
CA ASN A 104 -17.04 -14.68 -33.17
C ASN A 104 -18.27 -15.29 -33.89
N GLU A 105 -18.27 -15.20 -35.23
CA GLU A 105 -19.38 -15.66 -36.09
C GLU A 105 -19.60 -17.19 -36.02
N ASN A 106 -18.71 -17.93 -35.37
CA ASN A 106 -18.72 -19.39 -35.31
C ASN A 106 -19.48 -19.96 -34.08
N GLY A 107 -20.31 -19.16 -33.43
CA GLY A 107 -21.08 -19.61 -32.25
C GLY A 107 -20.23 -19.76 -30.97
N ILE A 108 -19.12 -19.02 -30.88
CA ILE A 108 -18.23 -18.99 -29.71
C ILE A 108 -18.28 -17.60 -29.09
N VAL A 109 -18.54 -17.54 -27.79
CA VAL A 109 -18.41 -16.30 -27.01
C VAL A 109 -17.46 -16.55 -25.86
N ILE A 110 -16.42 -15.74 -25.76
CA ILE A 110 -15.49 -15.75 -24.62
C ILE A 110 -15.36 -14.33 -24.07
N GLY A 111 -15.11 -14.22 -22.78
CA GLY A 111 -14.95 -12.90 -22.21
C GLY A 111 -14.41 -12.91 -20.79
N GLN A 112 -14.26 -11.71 -20.26
CA GLN A 112 -13.79 -11.47 -18.91
C GLN A 112 -14.70 -10.44 -18.24
N LYS A 113 -15.18 -10.78 -17.06
CA LYS A 113 -15.85 -9.83 -16.17
C LYS A 113 -14.85 -9.28 -15.19
N VAL A 114 -14.83 -7.95 -15.03
CA VAL A 114 -14.18 -7.25 -13.93
C VAL A 114 -15.25 -6.93 -12.91
N ILE A 115 -15.09 -7.44 -11.70
CA ILE A 115 -16.06 -7.29 -10.60
C ILE A 115 -15.34 -6.90 -9.31
N PRO A 116 -15.89 -5.97 -8.51
CA PRO A 116 -15.30 -5.61 -7.23
C PRO A 116 -15.30 -6.79 -6.27
N VAL A 117 -14.43 -6.76 -5.26
CA VAL A 117 -14.61 -7.56 -4.05
C VAL A 117 -15.82 -7.05 -3.29
N ASP A 118 -16.51 -7.93 -2.55
CA ASP A 118 -17.72 -7.50 -1.84
C ASP A 118 -17.40 -6.54 -0.70
N ARG A 119 -16.37 -6.88 0.10
CA ARG A 119 -15.96 -6.07 1.25
C ARG A 119 -14.46 -5.81 1.26
N ALA A 120 -14.10 -4.54 1.44
CA ALA A 120 -12.74 -4.11 1.70
C ALA A 120 -12.58 -3.72 3.17
N GLY A 121 -11.53 -4.20 3.82
CA GLY A 121 -11.15 -3.83 5.17
C GLY A 121 -9.94 -2.89 5.15
N LEU A 122 -10.06 -1.74 5.79
CA LEU A 122 -9.01 -0.74 5.91
C LEU A 122 -8.44 -0.78 7.32
N TYR A 123 -7.14 -0.98 7.43
CA TYR A 123 -6.42 -0.78 8.66
C TYR A 123 -5.82 0.63 8.69
N VAL A 124 -6.28 1.47 9.58
CA VAL A 124 -5.74 2.82 9.78
C VAL A 124 -4.98 2.87 11.11
N PRO A 125 -3.67 3.15 11.08
CA PRO A 125 -2.88 3.20 12.29
C PRO A 125 -3.36 4.34 13.21
N GLY A 126 -3.20 4.11 14.52
CA GLY A 126 -3.35 5.12 15.55
C GLY A 126 -2.03 5.25 16.32
N GLY A 127 -2.03 6.04 17.38
CA GLY A 127 -0.88 6.27 18.24
C GLY A 127 -0.49 7.73 18.32
N THR A 128 0.81 8.05 18.21
CA THR A 128 1.32 9.44 18.36
C THR A 128 0.98 10.37 17.18
N ALA A 129 0.68 9.81 16.01
CA ALA A 129 0.25 10.56 14.83
C ALA A 129 -1.10 10.04 14.34
N ALA A 130 -1.93 10.95 13.81
CA ALA A 130 -3.15 10.61 13.10
C ALA A 130 -2.87 10.63 11.58
N TYR A 131 -3.44 9.65 10.86
CA TYR A 131 -3.22 9.50 9.42
C TYR A 131 -4.53 9.62 8.62
N PRO A 132 -5.19 10.81 8.60
CA PRO A 132 -6.39 11.01 7.80
C PRO A 132 -6.13 10.85 6.29
N SER A 133 -4.88 11.08 5.83
CA SER A 133 -4.46 10.82 4.45
C SER A 133 -4.62 9.34 4.08
N THR A 134 -4.17 8.41 4.94
CA THR A 134 -4.34 6.97 4.72
C THR A 134 -5.82 6.58 4.62
N VAL A 135 -6.70 7.22 5.41
CA VAL A 135 -8.14 6.99 5.29
C VAL A 135 -8.62 7.31 3.88
N LEU A 136 -8.23 8.46 3.32
CA LEU A 136 -8.62 8.86 1.96
C LEU A 136 -7.98 7.98 0.89
N MET A 137 -6.67 7.72 1.01
CA MET A 137 -5.87 6.98 0.03
C MET A 137 -6.31 5.52 -0.12
N ASP A 138 -6.71 4.87 0.98
CA ASP A 138 -7.10 3.46 0.94
C ASP A 138 -8.58 3.27 0.61
N SER A 139 -9.46 4.20 1.06
CA SER A 139 -10.90 4.02 0.88
C SER A 139 -11.43 4.50 -0.46
N ILE A 140 -10.90 5.60 -1.00
CA ILE A 140 -11.42 6.17 -2.26
C ILE A 140 -11.27 5.19 -3.43
N PRO A 141 -10.12 4.51 -3.64
CA PRO A 141 -10.00 3.47 -4.67
C PRO A 141 -10.99 2.30 -4.47
N ALA A 142 -11.24 1.88 -3.22
CA ALA A 142 -12.21 0.83 -2.92
C ALA A 142 -13.64 1.24 -3.30
N LYS A 143 -14.02 2.49 -3.01
CA LYS A 143 -15.33 3.04 -3.40
C LYS A 143 -15.45 3.20 -4.91
N ILE A 144 -14.40 3.62 -5.62
CA ILE A 144 -14.36 3.74 -7.08
C ILE A 144 -14.47 2.35 -7.73
N ALA A 145 -13.81 1.34 -7.17
CA ALA A 145 -13.92 -0.06 -7.62
C ALA A 145 -15.35 -0.59 -7.53
N GLY A 146 -16.18 -0.02 -6.65
CA GLY A 146 -17.57 -0.43 -6.42
C GLY A 146 -17.72 -1.51 -5.36
N CYS A 147 -16.80 -1.61 -4.38
CA CYS A 147 -16.95 -2.46 -3.21
C CYS A 147 -18.28 -2.17 -2.52
N ARG A 148 -19.05 -3.21 -2.22
CA ARG A 148 -20.37 -3.06 -1.61
C ARG A 148 -20.28 -2.46 -0.21
N GLU A 149 -19.23 -2.78 0.53
CA GLU A 149 -18.99 -2.31 1.88
C GLU A 149 -17.49 -2.06 2.11
N VAL A 150 -17.16 -0.91 2.67
CA VAL A 150 -15.81 -0.53 3.10
C VAL A 150 -15.81 -0.43 4.63
N VAL A 151 -15.06 -1.32 5.27
CA VAL A 151 -14.98 -1.46 6.72
C VAL A 151 -13.62 -0.92 7.20
N MET A 152 -13.62 0.02 8.12
CA MET A 152 -12.39 0.57 8.71
C MET A 152 -12.20 0.09 10.13
N VAL A 153 -10.97 -0.27 10.48
CA VAL A 153 -10.52 -0.51 11.85
C VAL A 153 -9.41 0.48 12.20
N THR A 154 -9.48 1.05 13.40
CA THR A 154 -8.48 1.99 13.92
C THR A 154 -8.47 1.94 15.45
N PRO A 155 -7.31 1.97 16.12
CA PRO A 155 -7.26 1.91 17.57
C PRO A 155 -7.92 3.15 18.20
N PRO A 156 -8.64 2.99 19.31
CA PRO A 156 -9.17 4.11 20.08
C PRO A 156 -8.07 4.76 20.93
N GLY A 157 -8.31 5.99 21.36
CA GLY A 157 -7.61 6.61 22.47
C GLY A 157 -7.98 5.98 23.80
N LYS A 158 -7.25 6.31 24.87
CA LYS A 158 -7.53 5.83 26.25
C LYS A 158 -8.93 6.19 26.75
N ASP A 159 -9.52 7.24 26.20
CA ASP A 159 -10.90 7.69 26.46
C ASP A 159 -11.95 6.87 25.69
N GLY A 160 -11.52 5.88 24.89
CA GLY A 160 -12.39 5.05 24.06
C GLY A 160 -12.91 5.72 22.80
N LYS A 161 -12.44 6.93 22.47
CA LYS A 161 -12.81 7.66 21.24
C LYS A 161 -11.76 7.48 20.14
N VAL A 162 -12.20 7.53 18.89
CA VAL A 162 -11.32 7.63 17.73
C VAL A 162 -10.94 9.09 17.51
N ASN A 163 -9.72 9.34 17.04
CA ASN A 163 -9.26 10.69 16.74
C ASN A 163 -10.23 11.40 15.76
N PRO A 164 -10.71 12.62 16.08
CA PRO A 164 -11.69 13.33 15.28
C PRO A 164 -11.33 13.52 13.82
N VAL A 165 -10.04 13.76 13.48
CA VAL A 165 -9.62 13.96 12.09
C VAL A 165 -9.70 12.67 11.26
N ILE A 166 -9.54 11.49 11.90
CA ILE A 166 -9.74 10.18 11.25
C ILE A 166 -11.21 9.98 10.91
N LEU A 167 -12.13 10.27 11.85
CA LEU A 167 -13.56 10.14 11.61
C LEU A 167 -14.06 11.13 10.54
N ALA A 168 -13.53 12.35 10.55
CA ALA A 168 -13.85 13.34 9.53
C ALA A 168 -13.39 12.89 8.13
N ALA A 169 -12.18 12.36 8.00
CA ALA A 169 -11.69 11.78 6.75
C ALA A 169 -12.55 10.58 6.30
N ALA A 170 -12.93 9.70 7.23
CA ALA A 170 -13.79 8.55 6.98
C ALA A 170 -15.18 8.97 6.44
N GLN A 171 -15.78 10.02 7.00
CA GLN A 171 -17.02 10.58 6.51
C GLN A 171 -16.87 11.16 5.09
N ILE A 172 -15.79 11.92 4.84
CA ILE A 172 -15.50 12.51 3.50
C ILE A 172 -15.29 11.41 2.47
N ALA A 173 -14.60 10.32 2.83
CA ALA A 173 -14.35 9.19 1.95
C ALA A 173 -15.58 8.28 1.73
N GLY A 174 -16.58 8.36 2.60
CA GLY A 174 -17.80 7.56 2.55
C GLY A 174 -17.60 6.13 3.04
N ILE A 175 -16.84 5.94 4.11
CA ILE A 175 -16.65 4.64 4.77
C ILE A 175 -17.98 4.18 5.39
N ASP A 176 -18.32 2.90 5.22
CA ASP A 176 -19.63 2.38 5.60
C ASP A 176 -19.70 1.99 7.08
N ARG A 177 -18.62 1.41 7.62
CA ARG A 177 -18.54 0.99 9.04
C ARG A 177 -17.14 1.22 9.60
N ILE A 178 -17.08 1.65 10.85
CA ILE A 178 -15.85 1.96 11.56
C ILE A 178 -15.83 1.25 12.90
N PHE A 179 -14.70 0.63 13.26
CA PHE A 179 -14.53 -0.10 14.51
C PHE A 179 -13.28 0.36 15.27
N LYS A 180 -13.43 0.46 16.59
CA LYS A 180 -12.43 0.90 17.57
C LYS A 180 -11.51 -0.25 17.96
N VAL A 181 -10.69 -0.71 17.03
CA VAL A 181 -9.74 -1.80 17.26
C VAL A 181 -8.50 -1.62 16.41
N GLY A 182 -7.32 -1.79 16.98
CA GLY A 182 -6.03 -1.73 16.30
C GLY A 182 -5.25 -3.04 16.40
N GLY A 183 -3.99 -3.02 15.95
CA GLY A 183 -3.05 -4.13 16.10
C GLY A 183 -3.39 -5.40 15.31
N ALA A 184 -2.67 -6.49 15.61
CA ALA A 184 -2.85 -7.79 14.96
C ALA A 184 -4.27 -8.37 15.16
N GLN A 185 -4.92 -8.07 16.30
CA GLN A 185 -6.28 -8.50 16.58
C GLN A 185 -7.32 -7.87 15.64
N ALA A 186 -7.08 -6.63 15.17
CA ALA A 186 -7.94 -5.98 14.18
C ALA A 186 -7.82 -6.67 12.81
N VAL A 187 -6.61 -7.02 12.39
CA VAL A 187 -6.36 -7.78 11.16
C VAL A 187 -7.03 -9.16 11.24
N ALA A 188 -6.92 -9.85 12.37
CA ALA A 188 -7.59 -11.14 12.60
C ALA A 188 -9.11 -11.01 12.53
N ALA A 189 -9.69 -9.95 13.13
CA ALA A 189 -11.12 -9.70 13.07
C ALA A 189 -11.62 -9.45 11.64
N LEU A 190 -10.90 -8.66 10.86
CA LEU A 190 -11.23 -8.44 9.44
C LEU A 190 -11.11 -9.74 8.61
N ALA A 191 -10.11 -10.58 8.89
CA ALA A 191 -9.86 -11.80 8.13
C ALA A 191 -10.88 -12.92 8.41
N TYR A 192 -11.30 -13.08 9.66
CA TYR A 192 -12.14 -14.19 10.09
C TYR A 192 -13.58 -13.80 10.42
N GLY A 193 -13.82 -12.52 10.70
CA GLY A 193 -15.07 -12.01 11.25
C GLY A 193 -15.18 -12.27 12.76
N THR A 194 -15.97 -11.45 13.43
CA THR A 194 -16.40 -11.60 14.82
C THR A 194 -17.90 -11.29 14.92
N GLU A 195 -18.46 -11.24 16.12
CA GLU A 195 -19.87 -10.89 16.31
C GLU A 195 -20.19 -9.48 15.82
N SER A 196 -19.27 -8.52 16.01
CA SER A 196 -19.44 -7.12 15.59
C SER A 196 -18.81 -6.81 14.23
N ILE A 197 -17.61 -7.35 13.95
CA ILE A 197 -16.81 -7.01 12.77
C ILE A 197 -17.03 -8.04 11.67
N PRO A 198 -17.54 -7.64 10.49
CA PRO A 198 -17.74 -8.56 9.39
C PRO A 198 -16.41 -9.00 8.80
N ARG A 199 -16.35 -10.27 8.35
CA ARG A 199 -15.26 -10.74 7.51
C ARG A 199 -15.21 -9.95 6.20
N VAL A 200 -13.99 -9.62 5.74
CA VAL A 200 -13.73 -8.93 4.48
C VAL A 200 -12.99 -9.81 3.48
N ASP A 201 -12.94 -9.38 2.23
CA ASP A 201 -12.28 -10.12 1.14
C ASP A 201 -10.85 -9.61 0.89
N LYS A 202 -10.58 -8.35 1.24
CA LYS A 202 -9.28 -7.69 1.10
C LYS A 202 -9.00 -6.82 2.32
N ILE A 203 -7.77 -6.88 2.85
CA ILE A 203 -7.28 -5.98 3.91
C ILE A 203 -6.19 -5.10 3.31
N VAL A 204 -6.32 -3.79 3.47
CA VAL A 204 -5.35 -2.79 3.01
C VAL A 204 -4.97 -1.84 4.15
N GLY A 205 -3.87 -1.15 3.99
CA GLY A 205 -3.40 -0.14 4.92
C GLY A 205 -2.08 -0.47 5.61
N PRO A 206 -1.28 0.55 5.93
CA PRO A 206 0.00 0.42 6.61
C PRO A 206 -0.18 0.09 8.09
N GLY A 207 0.85 -0.48 8.70
CA GLY A 207 0.86 -0.76 10.11
C GLY A 207 2.25 -1.13 10.63
N ASN A 208 2.38 -1.26 11.95
CA ASN A 208 3.63 -1.69 12.56
C ASN A 208 3.95 -3.17 12.27
N ALA A 209 5.10 -3.66 12.77
CA ALA A 209 5.56 -5.04 12.55
C ALA A 209 4.52 -6.11 12.93
N TYR A 210 3.70 -5.89 13.98
CA TYR A 210 2.64 -6.81 14.37
C TYR A 210 1.50 -6.87 13.34
N VAL A 211 1.15 -5.72 12.76
CA VAL A 211 0.11 -5.62 11.72
C VAL A 211 0.61 -6.23 10.41
N ALA A 212 1.85 -5.93 10.02
CA ALA A 212 2.48 -6.50 8.83
C ALA A 212 2.57 -8.03 8.94
N GLU A 213 3.01 -8.56 10.09
CA GLU A 213 3.06 -10.01 10.33
C GLU A 213 1.66 -10.63 10.38
N ALA A 214 0.67 -9.95 10.96
CA ALA A 214 -0.70 -10.44 10.95
C ALA A 214 -1.28 -10.53 9.53
N LYS A 215 -1.06 -9.51 8.69
CA LYS A 215 -1.44 -9.53 7.28
C LYS A 215 -0.79 -10.71 6.54
N LYS A 216 0.50 -10.95 6.77
CA LYS A 216 1.23 -12.09 6.21
C LYS A 216 0.61 -13.43 6.62
N GLN A 217 0.27 -13.62 7.90
CA GLN A 217 -0.30 -14.88 8.40
C GLN A 217 -1.73 -15.14 7.94
N VAL A 218 -2.53 -14.10 7.68
CA VAL A 218 -3.90 -14.27 7.19
C VAL A 218 -3.99 -14.30 5.66
N PHE A 219 -2.90 -14.02 4.94
CA PHE A 219 -2.88 -14.09 3.48
C PHE A 219 -3.22 -15.50 2.99
N GLY A 220 -4.10 -15.58 2.00
CA GLY A 220 -4.70 -16.85 1.54
C GLY A 220 -6.06 -17.14 2.17
N GLN A 221 -6.34 -16.68 3.39
CA GLN A 221 -7.67 -16.64 3.98
C GLN A 221 -8.44 -15.38 3.54
N VAL A 222 -7.71 -14.29 3.39
CA VAL A 222 -8.13 -12.98 2.89
C VAL A 222 -7.03 -12.44 1.99
N SER A 223 -7.34 -11.62 0.99
CA SER A 223 -6.32 -10.90 0.21
C SER A 223 -5.77 -9.73 1.01
N ILE A 224 -4.52 -9.35 0.75
CA ILE A 224 -3.88 -8.15 1.32
C ILE A 224 -3.33 -7.27 0.20
N ASP A 225 -3.07 -5.99 0.48
CA ASP A 225 -2.35 -5.08 -0.40
C ASP A 225 -0.88 -5.52 -0.54
N MET A 226 -0.13 -5.39 0.54
CA MET A 226 1.30 -5.71 0.60
C MET A 226 1.73 -6.02 2.03
N ILE A 227 2.95 -6.53 2.17
CA ILE A 227 3.66 -6.62 3.45
C ILE A 227 4.59 -5.42 3.50
N ALA A 228 4.18 -4.36 4.21
CA ALA A 228 4.94 -3.12 4.30
C ALA A 228 6.16 -3.31 5.23
N GLY A 229 7.31 -2.84 4.73
CA GLY A 229 8.52 -2.60 5.53
C GLY A 229 8.58 -1.16 6.04
N PRO A 230 9.74 -0.75 6.59
CA PRO A 230 10.00 0.64 6.93
C PRO A 230 9.93 1.55 5.69
N SER A 231 9.51 2.80 5.88
CA SER A 231 9.40 3.79 4.81
C SER A 231 10.75 4.14 4.19
N GLU A 232 10.77 4.41 2.90
CA GLU A 232 11.98 4.65 2.11
C GLU A 232 11.81 5.84 1.18
N ILE A 233 12.83 6.72 1.12
CA ILE A 233 12.98 7.72 0.07
C ILE A 233 14.33 7.56 -0.62
N LEU A 234 14.34 7.71 -1.95
CA LEU A 234 15.54 7.84 -2.74
C LEU A 234 15.42 9.06 -3.64
N ILE A 235 16.41 9.95 -3.55
CA ILE A 235 16.49 11.14 -4.38
C ILE A 235 17.61 10.93 -5.40
N VAL A 236 17.30 11.02 -6.70
CA VAL A 236 18.30 11.20 -7.76
C VAL A 236 18.43 12.68 -8.06
N ALA A 237 19.61 13.25 -7.87
CA ALA A 237 19.82 14.68 -8.01
C ALA A 237 21.10 15.01 -8.77
N ASP A 238 21.02 16.02 -9.65
CA ASP A 238 22.20 16.61 -10.30
C ASP A 238 22.80 17.75 -9.45
N GLY A 239 24.00 18.22 -9.80
CA GLY A 239 24.72 19.27 -9.08
C GLY A 239 24.03 20.64 -9.02
N LYS A 240 22.89 20.84 -9.73
CA LYS A 240 22.11 22.08 -9.68
C LYS A 240 21.01 22.04 -8.63
N THR A 241 20.76 20.89 -8.03
CA THR A 241 19.75 20.73 -6.99
C THR A 241 20.15 21.51 -5.73
N ASN A 242 19.16 22.19 -5.13
CA ASN A 242 19.39 22.92 -3.89
C ASN A 242 19.60 21.93 -2.73
N PRO A 243 20.77 21.92 -2.08
CA PRO A 243 21.08 20.98 -1.01
C PRO A 243 20.12 21.10 0.19
N ARG A 244 19.57 22.29 0.43
CA ARG A 244 18.61 22.52 1.51
C ARG A 244 17.28 21.81 1.24
N HIS A 245 16.83 21.76 -0.04
CA HIS A 245 15.61 21.05 -0.41
C HIS A 245 15.83 19.53 -0.29
N ALA A 246 16.89 19.00 -0.90
CA ALA A 246 17.19 17.57 -0.83
C ALA A 246 17.36 17.08 0.62
N ALA A 247 17.97 17.89 1.51
CA ALA A 247 18.05 17.54 2.93
C ALA A 247 16.67 17.52 3.60
N ALA A 248 15.79 18.48 3.29
CA ALA A 248 14.43 18.50 3.82
C ALA A 248 13.61 17.28 3.36
N ASP A 249 13.74 16.88 2.08
CA ASP A 249 13.04 15.73 1.51
C ASP A 249 13.58 14.40 2.07
N LEU A 250 14.88 14.27 2.34
CA LEU A 250 15.43 13.12 3.06
C LEU A 250 14.90 13.04 4.50
N LEU A 251 14.68 14.17 5.15
CA LEU A 251 14.21 14.24 6.52
C LEU A 251 12.72 14.02 6.64
N SER A 252 11.90 14.31 5.61
CA SER A 252 10.47 14.01 5.60
C SER A 252 10.22 12.51 5.83
N GLN A 253 11.06 11.67 5.26
CA GLN A 253 10.98 10.23 5.43
C GLN A 253 11.68 9.75 6.72
N ALA A 254 12.85 10.33 7.05
CA ALA A 254 13.63 9.91 8.21
C ALA A 254 12.91 10.15 9.55
N GLU A 255 12.00 11.13 9.63
CA GLU A 255 11.21 11.38 10.84
C GLU A 255 10.07 10.41 11.08
N HIS A 256 9.70 9.56 10.10
CA HIS A 256 8.61 8.60 10.24
C HIS A 256 8.94 7.51 11.26
N ASP A 257 10.12 6.89 11.14
CA ASP A 257 10.56 5.80 12.02
C ASP A 257 12.09 5.69 12.08
N LYS A 258 12.63 5.17 13.18
CA LYS A 258 14.07 4.91 13.35
C LYS A 258 14.64 3.94 12.32
N MET A 259 13.80 3.11 11.71
CA MET A 259 14.15 2.15 10.66
C MET A 259 13.97 2.70 9.25
N ALA A 260 13.39 3.89 9.08
CA ALA A 260 13.22 4.52 7.78
C ALA A 260 14.56 4.69 7.06
N SER A 261 14.56 4.63 5.73
CA SER A 261 15.75 4.76 4.90
C SER A 261 15.67 6.00 4.01
N ALA A 262 16.71 6.84 4.05
CA ALA A 262 16.82 8.05 3.26
C ALA A 262 18.13 8.01 2.44
N VAL A 263 17.99 7.94 1.10
CA VAL A 263 19.12 7.75 0.18
C VAL A 263 19.16 8.89 -0.83
N LEU A 264 20.32 9.49 -0.99
CA LEU A 264 20.61 10.41 -2.10
C LEU A 264 21.57 9.73 -3.08
N VAL A 265 21.27 9.77 -4.37
CA VAL A 265 22.17 9.36 -5.44
C VAL A 265 22.43 10.57 -6.34
N THR A 266 23.67 10.94 -6.52
CA THR A 266 24.05 12.16 -7.28
C THR A 266 25.33 11.94 -8.09
N ASP A 267 25.47 12.69 -9.17
CA ASP A 267 26.72 12.76 -9.95
C ASP A 267 27.64 13.92 -9.50
N SER A 268 27.28 14.61 -8.40
CA SER A 268 28.05 15.76 -7.87
C SER A 268 28.54 15.51 -6.44
N GLU A 269 29.87 15.46 -6.27
CA GLU A 269 30.49 15.38 -4.93
C GLU A 269 30.22 16.66 -4.10
N GLU A 270 30.15 17.83 -4.76
CA GLU A 270 29.83 19.08 -4.11
C GLU A 270 28.41 19.04 -3.51
N LEU A 271 27.43 18.55 -4.25
CA LEU A 271 26.08 18.41 -3.75
C LEU A 271 26.04 17.40 -2.58
N ALA A 272 26.71 16.27 -2.70
CA ALA A 272 26.78 15.25 -1.64
C ALA A 272 27.26 15.84 -0.30
N VAL A 273 28.36 16.58 -0.33
CA VAL A 273 28.93 17.26 0.85
C VAL A 273 28.00 18.36 1.36
N ALA A 274 27.38 19.13 0.47
CA ALA A 274 26.48 20.21 0.84
C ALA A 274 25.21 19.66 1.54
N VAL A 275 24.60 18.58 1.00
CA VAL A 275 23.44 17.92 1.63
C VAL A 275 23.80 17.31 2.98
N GLN A 276 24.98 16.66 3.10
CA GLN A 276 25.45 16.13 4.38
C GLN A 276 25.53 17.23 5.45
N LYS A 277 26.01 18.43 5.10
CA LYS A 277 26.07 19.59 6.01
C LYS A 277 24.68 20.12 6.35
N GLU A 278 23.79 20.22 5.36
CA GLU A 278 22.43 20.71 5.57
C GLU A 278 21.62 19.79 6.50
N LEU A 279 21.79 18.49 6.44
CA LEU A 279 21.18 17.54 7.38
C LEU A 279 21.58 17.86 8.83
N GLU A 280 22.86 18.20 9.09
CA GLU A 280 23.32 18.57 10.43
C GLU A 280 22.70 19.89 10.93
N VAL A 281 22.32 20.78 10.01
CA VAL A 281 21.63 22.04 10.33
C VAL A 281 20.14 21.80 10.61
N GLN A 282 19.48 20.96 9.80
CA GLN A 282 18.04 20.83 9.82
C GLN A 282 17.53 19.83 10.88
N ILE A 283 18.24 18.72 11.13
CA ILE A 283 17.80 17.69 12.11
C ILE A 283 17.47 18.29 13.49
N PRO A 284 18.34 19.17 14.09
CA PRO A 284 18.05 19.71 15.41
C PRO A 284 16.80 20.60 15.49
N LEU A 285 16.24 21.02 14.34
CA LEU A 285 15.07 21.88 14.26
C LEU A 285 13.75 21.09 14.21
N LEU A 286 13.82 19.76 14.05
CA LEU A 286 12.65 18.89 13.96
C LEU A 286 12.09 18.57 15.35
N GLU A 287 10.77 18.47 15.49
CA GLU A 287 10.12 17.96 16.70
C GLU A 287 10.52 16.50 16.98
N ARG A 288 10.72 15.70 15.91
CA ARG A 288 11.13 14.29 15.99
C ARG A 288 12.62 14.09 15.72
N ALA A 289 13.46 15.04 16.11
CA ALA A 289 14.90 15.06 15.84
C ALA A 289 15.64 13.77 16.20
N GLU A 290 15.32 13.11 17.34
CA GLU A 290 15.94 11.85 17.76
C GLU A 290 15.65 10.70 16.78
N ILE A 291 14.41 10.63 16.29
CA ILE A 291 13.99 9.59 15.33
C ILE A 291 14.71 9.80 14.00
N ALA A 292 14.63 11.04 13.46
CA ALA A 292 15.30 11.41 12.21
C ALA A 292 16.82 11.20 12.28
N ARG A 293 17.48 11.57 13.42
CA ARG A 293 18.90 11.33 13.64
C ARG A 293 19.24 9.85 13.57
N THR A 294 18.45 9.01 14.27
CA THR A 294 18.69 7.57 14.30
C THR A 294 18.54 6.95 12.92
N SER A 295 17.49 7.33 12.18
CA SER A 295 17.26 6.89 10.80
C SER A 295 18.42 7.29 9.87
N ILE A 296 18.78 8.56 9.86
CA ILE A 296 19.86 9.09 9.00
C ILE A 296 21.22 8.45 9.31
N ASP A 297 21.58 8.29 10.59
CA ASP A 297 22.89 7.77 10.98
C ASP A 297 23.01 6.26 10.73
N ASN A 298 21.94 5.50 10.86
CA ASN A 298 21.96 4.04 10.71
C ASN A 298 21.61 3.57 9.30
N ASN A 299 20.63 4.19 8.66
CA ASN A 299 20.01 3.69 7.41
C ASN A 299 20.19 4.67 6.25
N GLY A 300 20.56 5.93 6.52
CA GLY A 300 20.82 6.94 5.50
C GLY A 300 22.16 6.73 4.79
N LYS A 301 22.20 7.08 3.50
CA LYS A 301 23.43 7.11 2.70
C LYS A 301 23.33 8.09 1.53
N ILE A 302 24.46 8.64 1.17
CA ILE A 302 24.64 9.44 -0.05
C ILE A 302 25.56 8.64 -0.96
N ILE A 303 25.15 8.39 -2.18
CA ILE A 303 25.90 7.63 -3.19
C ILE A 303 26.32 8.60 -4.28
N VAL A 304 27.61 8.74 -4.50
CA VAL A 304 28.17 9.52 -5.62
C VAL A 304 28.40 8.56 -6.79
N ALA A 305 27.65 8.76 -7.86
CA ALA A 305 27.72 8.00 -9.10
C ALA A 305 28.49 8.81 -10.18
N PRO A 306 29.24 8.19 -11.07
CA PRO A 306 29.95 8.87 -12.15
C PRO A 306 29.05 9.64 -13.13
N THR A 307 27.79 9.23 -13.30
CA THR A 307 26.83 9.86 -14.23
C THR A 307 25.39 9.73 -13.68
N LEU A 308 24.49 10.62 -14.13
CA LEU A 308 23.06 10.52 -13.83
C LEU A 308 22.43 9.22 -14.35
N SER A 309 22.87 8.72 -15.51
CA SER A 309 22.39 7.43 -16.03
C SER A 309 22.68 6.29 -15.07
N LEU A 310 23.88 6.24 -14.50
CA LEU A 310 24.25 5.25 -13.49
C LEU A 310 23.50 5.49 -12.17
N ALA A 311 23.25 6.76 -11.80
CA ALA A 311 22.42 7.08 -10.64
C ALA A 311 21.01 6.51 -10.77
N ILE A 312 20.41 6.52 -11.97
CA ILE A 312 19.12 5.92 -12.27
C ILE A 312 19.21 4.37 -12.22
N ASP A 313 20.27 3.76 -12.74
CA ASP A 313 20.46 2.32 -12.62
C ASP A 313 20.57 1.87 -11.15
N ILE A 314 21.28 2.64 -10.31
CA ILE A 314 21.35 2.42 -8.87
C ILE A 314 19.96 2.53 -8.24
N ALA A 315 19.17 3.55 -8.61
CA ALA A 315 17.81 3.73 -8.13
C ALA A 315 16.91 2.56 -8.53
N ASN A 316 17.01 2.07 -9.78
CA ASN A 316 16.29 0.88 -10.24
C ASN A 316 16.67 -0.37 -9.45
N GLU A 317 17.95 -0.55 -9.11
CA GLU A 317 18.39 -1.72 -8.32
C GLU A 317 17.90 -1.63 -6.87
N LEU A 318 17.93 -0.42 -6.29
CA LEU A 318 17.35 -0.16 -4.97
C LEU A 318 15.82 -0.25 -4.96
N ALA A 319 15.15 0.04 -6.08
CA ALA A 319 13.70 -0.03 -6.21
C ALA A 319 12.96 0.59 -5.00
N PRO A 320 13.10 1.91 -4.78
CA PRO A 320 12.60 2.57 -3.58
C PRO A 320 11.08 2.68 -3.56
N GLU A 321 10.52 2.91 -2.38
CA GLU A 321 9.13 3.29 -2.18
C GLU A 321 8.83 4.65 -2.86
N HIS A 322 9.57 5.69 -2.47
CA HIS A 322 9.49 7.04 -3.04
C HIS A 322 10.77 7.34 -3.83
N LEU A 323 10.63 7.73 -5.09
CA LEU A 323 11.72 8.17 -5.94
C LEU A 323 11.53 9.63 -6.36
N GLU A 324 12.40 10.52 -5.93
CA GLU A 324 12.44 11.89 -6.45
C GLU A 324 13.50 12.05 -7.54
N LEU A 325 13.13 12.72 -8.63
CA LEU A 325 14.03 13.09 -9.74
C LEU A 325 14.30 14.58 -9.71
N CYS A 326 15.26 15.00 -8.89
CA CYS A 326 15.68 16.38 -8.75
C CYS A 326 16.72 16.76 -9.81
N VAL A 327 16.35 16.69 -11.08
CA VAL A 327 17.21 16.91 -12.26
C VAL A 327 16.58 17.90 -13.23
N ASP A 328 17.39 18.41 -14.18
CA ASP A 328 16.85 19.13 -15.33
C ASP A 328 16.07 18.14 -16.25
N ASN A 329 14.95 18.59 -16.80
CA ASN A 329 14.11 17.81 -17.73
C ASN A 329 13.80 16.38 -17.21
N PRO A 330 13.16 16.21 -16.05
CA PRO A 330 12.97 14.88 -15.43
C PRO A 330 12.22 13.91 -16.32
N PHE A 331 11.40 14.38 -17.28
CA PHE A 331 10.68 13.54 -18.24
C PHE A 331 11.61 12.80 -19.23
N ASP A 332 12.83 13.30 -19.47
CA ASP A 332 13.82 12.62 -20.33
C ASP A 332 14.30 11.30 -19.71
N TYR A 333 14.13 11.14 -18.39
CA TYR A 333 14.54 9.95 -17.64
C TYR A 333 13.39 9.02 -17.28
N LEU A 334 12.13 9.40 -17.49
CA LEU A 334 10.96 8.64 -17.03
C LEU A 334 10.95 7.21 -17.56
N ASP A 335 11.25 7.02 -18.84
CA ASP A 335 11.30 5.70 -19.49
C ASP A 335 12.47 4.82 -19.00
N SER A 336 13.49 5.42 -18.39
CA SER A 336 14.63 4.70 -17.81
C SER A 336 14.35 4.18 -16.39
N ILE A 337 13.31 4.67 -15.74
CA ILE A 337 12.89 4.23 -14.40
C ILE A 337 11.95 3.04 -14.54
N ARG A 338 12.35 1.91 -13.97
CA ARG A 338 11.61 0.65 -14.05
C ARG A 338 11.04 0.21 -12.70
N HIS A 339 11.64 0.64 -11.60
CA HIS A 339 11.35 0.14 -10.27
C HIS A 339 11.30 1.27 -9.25
N ALA A 340 10.12 1.79 -9.02
CA ALA A 340 9.81 2.74 -7.95
C ALA A 340 8.34 2.59 -7.55
N GLY A 341 8.01 2.79 -6.29
CA GLY A 341 6.63 2.82 -5.85
C GLY A 341 5.92 4.07 -6.38
N SER A 342 6.49 5.25 -6.18
CA SER A 342 6.03 6.51 -6.78
C SER A 342 7.21 7.34 -7.26
N ILE A 343 7.01 8.12 -8.34
CA ILE A 343 8.05 8.97 -8.95
C ILE A 343 7.62 10.43 -8.85
N PHE A 344 8.43 11.25 -8.21
CA PHE A 344 8.24 12.69 -8.05
C PHE A 344 9.13 13.43 -9.03
N MET A 345 8.51 14.17 -9.96
CA MET A 345 9.18 14.67 -11.16
C MET A 345 9.62 16.12 -11.01
N GLY A 346 10.94 16.32 -10.83
CA GLY A 346 11.56 17.65 -10.79
C GLY A 346 11.68 18.25 -9.38
N ARG A 347 12.47 19.33 -9.28
CA ARG A 347 12.89 19.96 -8.02
C ARG A 347 11.79 20.66 -7.21
N ASN A 348 10.58 20.75 -7.75
CA ASN A 348 9.42 21.38 -7.10
C ASN A 348 8.35 20.38 -6.72
N CYS A 349 8.67 19.10 -6.71
CA CYS A 349 7.73 18.02 -6.42
C CYS A 349 8.26 17.16 -5.27
N PRO A 350 8.19 17.64 -4.02
CA PRO A 350 8.60 16.87 -2.86
C PRO A 350 7.65 15.71 -2.60
N GLU A 351 8.15 14.65 -2.00
CA GLU A 351 7.40 13.45 -1.64
C GLU A 351 6.14 13.77 -0.82
N ALA A 352 6.23 14.69 0.14
CA ALA A 352 5.10 15.12 0.96
C ALA A 352 3.89 15.63 0.14
N LEU A 353 4.11 16.14 -1.09
CA LEU A 353 3.03 16.50 -2.00
C LEU A 353 2.21 15.25 -2.39
N GLY A 354 2.87 14.12 -2.64
CA GLY A 354 2.23 12.84 -2.92
C GLY A 354 1.46 12.31 -1.74
N ASP A 355 2.04 12.36 -0.57
CA ASP A 355 1.45 11.84 0.65
C ASP A 355 0.11 12.50 1.02
N TYR A 356 -0.03 13.79 0.72
CA TYR A 356 -1.17 14.54 1.22
C TYR A 356 -2.10 15.08 0.16
N PHE A 357 -1.62 15.41 -1.05
CA PHE A 357 -2.43 16.30 -1.90
C PHE A 357 -2.44 15.98 -3.40
N ALA A 358 -1.40 15.39 -3.97
CA ALA A 358 -1.25 15.22 -5.42
C ALA A 358 -2.32 14.31 -6.06
N GLY A 359 -2.74 13.27 -5.36
CA GLY A 359 -3.78 12.35 -5.82
C GLY A 359 -3.34 10.91 -6.10
N PRO A 360 -2.16 10.62 -6.66
CA PRO A 360 -1.61 9.26 -6.67
C PRO A 360 -1.54 8.67 -5.26
N ASN A 361 -1.67 7.34 -5.15
CA ASN A 361 -1.73 6.67 -3.86
C ASN A 361 -0.38 6.68 -3.13
N HIS A 362 -0.41 6.84 -1.82
CA HIS A 362 0.77 6.80 -0.98
C HIS A 362 1.00 5.44 -0.28
N THR A 363 0.07 4.48 -0.43
CA THR A 363 0.28 3.11 0.03
C THR A 363 1.12 2.38 -1.03
N LEU A 364 2.42 2.39 -0.83
CA LEU A 364 3.44 2.07 -1.82
C LEU A 364 4.21 0.78 -1.45
N PRO A 365 4.73 0.05 -2.45
CA PRO A 365 5.61 -1.09 -2.21
C PRO A 365 6.95 -0.63 -1.61
N THR A 366 7.32 -1.23 -0.48
CA THR A 366 8.56 -0.98 0.26
C THR A 366 9.57 -2.11 0.08
N SER A 367 10.76 -1.97 0.63
CA SER A 367 11.79 -3.04 0.72
C SER A 367 12.16 -3.65 -0.63
N GLY A 368 12.17 -2.85 -1.69
CA GLY A 368 12.53 -3.27 -3.05
C GLY A 368 11.43 -4.05 -3.78
N THR A 369 10.25 -4.19 -3.19
CA THR A 369 9.13 -4.91 -3.82
C THR A 369 8.54 -4.16 -5.01
N ALA A 370 8.90 -2.89 -5.23
CA ALA A 370 8.56 -2.15 -6.44
C ALA A 370 9.07 -2.81 -7.74
N LYS A 371 9.94 -3.82 -7.64
CA LYS A 371 10.34 -4.69 -8.77
C LYS A 371 9.20 -5.58 -9.28
N PHE A 372 8.17 -5.85 -8.46
CA PHE A 372 7.05 -6.75 -8.82
C PHE A 372 5.70 -6.36 -8.19
N SER A 373 5.66 -5.33 -7.35
CA SER A 373 4.43 -4.80 -6.73
C SER A 373 4.18 -3.39 -7.21
N SER A 374 2.92 -2.96 -7.12
CA SER A 374 2.46 -1.62 -7.52
C SER A 374 1.92 -0.85 -6.31
N PRO A 375 1.79 0.49 -6.42
CA PRO A 375 0.99 1.28 -5.50
C PRO A 375 -0.44 0.75 -5.39
N LEU A 376 -1.08 0.96 -4.24
CA LEU A 376 -2.49 0.64 -4.07
C LEU A 376 -3.33 1.38 -5.11
N SER A 377 -4.23 0.66 -5.75
CA SER A 377 -5.01 1.15 -6.88
C SER A 377 -6.43 0.58 -6.89
N VAL A 378 -7.25 1.00 -7.83
CA VAL A 378 -8.58 0.40 -8.06
C VAL A 378 -8.45 -1.10 -8.41
N ASP A 379 -7.37 -1.50 -9.08
CA ASP A 379 -7.12 -2.90 -9.46
C ASP A 379 -7.00 -3.84 -8.24
N ASP A 380 -6.61 -3.30 -7.07
CA ASP A 380 -6.51 -4.06 -5.82
C ASP A 380 -7.86 -4.50 -5.26
N PHE A 381 -8.92 -3.80 -5.62
CA PHE A 381 -10.28 -4.01 -5.12
C PHE A 381 -11.20 -4.69 -6.14
N VAL A 382 -10.65 -5.16 -7.26
CA VAL A 382 -11.39 -5.91 -8.27
C VAL A 382 -10.78 -7.28 -8.51
N LYS A 383 -11.62 -8.21 -8.94
CA LYS A 383 -11.22 -9.53 -9.42
C LYS A 383 -11.76 -9.76 -10.83
N LYS A 384 -11.13 -10.68 -11.54
CA LYS A 384 -11.48 -11.00 -12.92
C LYS A 384 -12.00 -12.44 -12.99
N THR A 385 -13.14 -12.63 -13.66
CA THR A 385 -13.74 -13.94 -13.91
C THR A 385 -13.88 -14.13 -15.41
N GLN A 386 -13.37 -15.24 -15.89
CA GLN A 386 -13.51 -15.64 -17.29
C GLN A 386 -14.82 -16.39 -17.51
N TYR A 387 -15.41 -16.26 -18.70
CA TYR A 387 -16.53 -17.06 -19.12
C TYR A 387 -16.37 -17.50 -20.58
N THR A 388 -16.89 -18.70 -20.86
CA THR A 388 -16.82 -19.35 -22.15
C THR A 388 -18.17 -19.92 -22.48
N TYR A 389 -18.65 -19.68 -23.71
CA TYR A 389 -19.87 -20.24 -24.24
C TYR A 389 -19.60 -20.80 -25.64
N TYR A 390 -20.13 -21.97 -25.93
CA TYR A 390 -20.11 -22.63 -27.23
C TYR A 390 -21.49 -23.09 -27.59
N THR A 391 -21.91 -22.91 -28.86
CA THR A 391 -23.08 -23.62 -29.40
C THR A 391 -22.75 -25.09 -29.59
N VAL A 392 -23.76 -25.93 -29.82
CA VAL A 392 -23.58 -27.38 -30.10
C VAL A 392 -22.71 -27.57 -31.35
N GLU A 393 -22.98 -26.79 -32.41
CA GLU A 393 -22.23 -26.84 -33.67
C GLU A 393 -20.78 -26.37 -33.48
N ALA A 394 -20.57 -25.38 -32.62
CA ALA A 394 -19.19 -24.92 -32.30
C ALA A 394 -18.42 -26.01 -31.53
N LEU A 395 -19.08 -26.65 -30.56
CA LEU A 395 -18.48 -27.76 -29.80
C LEU A 395 -18.17 -28.96 -30.72
N ALA A 396 -19.09 -29.32 -31.60
CA ALA A 396 -18.90 -30.45 -32.53
C ALA A 396 -17.64 -30.32 -33.39
N ARG A 397 -17.22 -29.09 -33.72
CA ARG A 397 -16.01 -28.84 -34.51
C ARG A 397 -14.69 -29.10 -33.76
N VAL A 398 -14.72 -29.11 -32.42
CA VAL A 398 -13.47 -29.15 -31.58
C VAL A 398 -13.50 -30.29 -30.56
N ALA A 399 -14.63 -31.00 -30.39
CA ALA A 399 -14.77 -32.00 -29.33
C ALA A 399 -13.74 -33.14 -29.45
N GLU A 400 -13.47 -33.61 -30.66
CA GLU A 400 -12.47 -34.66 -30.90
C GLU A 400 -11.03 -34.16 -30.62
N ASP A 401 -10.69 -32.90 -30.96
CA ASP A 401 -9.41 -32.33 -30.67
C ASP A 401 -9.19 -32.16 -29.16
N VAL A 402 -10.22 -31.71 -28.44
CA VAL A 402 -10.22 -31.62 -26.97
C VAL A 402 -10.05 -33.02 -26.35
N ALA A 403 -10.77 -34.03 -26.84
CA ALA A 403 -10.67 -35.40 -26.35
C ALA A 403 -9.27 -35.99 -26.61
N PHE A 404 -8.71 -35.76 -27.80
CA PHE A 404 -7.37 -36.21 -28.13
C PHE A 404 -6.30 -35.55 -27.22
N PHE A 405 -6.39 -34.22 -27.02
CA PHE A 405 -5.49 -33.51 -26.13
C PHE A 405 -5.55 -34.05 -24.69
N ALA A 406 -6.76 -34.16 -24.13
CA ALA A 406 -6.97 -34.67 -22.78
C ALA A 406 -6.46 -36.12 -22.61
N THR A 407 -6.61 -36.96 -23.66
CA THR A 407 -6.09 -38.33 -23.66
C THR A 407 -4.55 -38.36 -23.61
N LYS A 408 -3.88 -37.43 -24.31
CA LYS A 408 -2.41 -37.29 -24.25
C LYS A 408 -1.91 -36.88 -22.87
N GLU A 409 -2.71 -36.16 -22.10
CA GLU A 409 -2.44 -35.83 -20.70
C GLU A 409 -2.84 -36.96 -19.72
N GLY A 410 -3.42 -38.05 -20.22
CA GLY A 410 -3.92 -39.17 -19.40
C GLY A 410 -5.26 -38.89 -18.72
N LEU A 411 -6.01 -37.87 -19.14
CA LEU A 411 -7.24 -37.40 -18.53
C LEU A 411 -8.48 -37.87 -19.32
N THR A 412 -8.78 -39.15 -19.25
CA THR A 412 -9.88 -39.77 -20.03
C THR A 412 -11.28 -39.26 -19.69
N ALA A 413 -11.50 -38.84 -18.43
CA ALA A 413 -12.77 -38.22 -18.03
C ALA A 413 -12.94 -36.83 -18.68
N HIS A 414 -11.88 -36.06 -18.85
CA HIS A 414 -11.90 -34.79 -19.59
C HIS A 414 -12.23 -35.01 -21.07
N ALA A 415 -11.59 -36.00 -21.70
CA ALA A 415 -11.91 -36.42 -23.07
C ALA A 415 -13.39 -36.78 -23.23
N LYS A 416 -13.92 -37.65 -22.35
CA LYS A 416 -15.32 -38.05 -22.39
C LYS A 416 -16.28 -36.88 -22.14
N SER A 417 -15.92 -35.93 -21.28
CA SER A 417 -16.78 -34.76 -21.01
C SER A 417 -17.03 -33.89 -22.24
N ALA A 418 -16.09 -33.83 -23.18
CA ALA A 418 -16.29 -33.12 -24.44
C ALA A 418 -17.16 -33.90 -25.43
N THR A 419 -16.91 -35.21 -25.61
CA THR A 419 -17.57 -36.01 -26.66
C THR A 419 -18.96 -36.46 -26.29
N VAL A 420 -19.24 -36.72 -24.99
CA VAL A 420 -20.58 -37.24 -24.56
C VAL A 420 -21.73 -36.29 -24.91
N ARG A 421 -21.47 -34.97 -24.96
CA ARG A 421 -22.46 -33.95 -25.31
C ARG A 421 -22.95 -34.03 -26.76
N LEU A 422 -22.22 -34.76 -27.61
CA LEU A 422 -22.58 -35.00 -29.02
C LEU A 422 -23.26 -36.35 -29.21
N GLU A 423 -23.40 -37.19 -28.16
CA GLU A 423 -24.06 -38.49 -28.20
C GLU A 423 -25.56 -38.39 -27.98
N ASP A 424 -26.02 -37.37 -27.22
CA ASP A 424 -27.44 -37.20 -26.85
C ASP A 424 -28.31 -36.70 -28.02
N ASP A 425 -27.73 -36.23 -29.13
CA ASP A 425 -28.44 -35.79 -30.34
C ASP A 425 -28.57 -36.90 -31.40
N LYS A 426 -28.25 -38.16 -31.06
CA LYS A 426 -28.46 -39.35 -31.90
C LYS A 426 -29.59 -40.22 -31.36
#